data_73434a833c806003fbacbd80922edfbd
#
_entry.id   73434a833c806003fbacbd80922edfbd
#
_cell.length_a   1.000
_cell.length_b   1.000
_cell.length_c   1.000
_cell.angle_alpha   90.00
_cell.angle_beta   90.00
_cell.angle_gamma   90.00
#
_symmetry.space_group_name_H-M   'P 1'
#
loop_
_entity.id
_entity.type
_entity.pdbx_description
1 polymer ?
#
loop_
_entity_poly.entity_id
_entity_poly.type
_entity_poly.pdbx_seq_one_letter_code
_entity_poly.pdbx_strand_id
1 'polypeptide(L)'
;MKLSVTTPVWGCSVENLIGIAKLAEDSPIEALLSPEVPPYSALSNAQIFSEYTKETKVGTWISNIYLRHPVMCAAESITIQELSEGRLILGLGVSHKPVNSRLGIEMGDPIDSMKEYVNSVRSYIDGSSDQISLKRKVSPVPIYIAGLTEKTAELAGELADGLMPYL
;
A
#
# COMPACT_ATOMS: atom_id res chain seq x y z
N MET A 1 12.78 4.34 -19.17
CA MET A 1 11.66 3.54 -18.63
C MET A 1 11.96 3.33 -17.15
N LYS A 2 11.00 3.65 -16.30
CA LYS A 2 11.14 3.43 -14.85
C LYS A 2 10.55 2.06 -14.52
N LEU A 3 11.25 1.27 -13.74
CA LEU A 3 10.87 -0.10 -13.40
C LEU A 3 10.59 -0.21 -11.90
N SER A 4 9.44 -0.75 -11.55
CA SER A 4 9.11 -1.13 -10.18
C SER A 4 9.05 -2.66 -10.07
N VAL A 5 9.45 -3.21 -8.95
CA VAL A 5 9.44 -4.65 -8.70
C VAL A 5 8.67 -4.97 -7.43
N THR A 6 8.15 -6.20 -7.35
CA THR A 6 7.55 -6.71 -6.13
C THR A 6 8.39 -7.81 -5.52
N THR A 7 8.29 -7.97 -4.21
CA THR A 7 8.85 -9.14 -3.55
C THR A 7 8.08 -10.40 -3.92
N PRO A 8 8.70 -11.59 -3.80
CA PRO A 8 7.98 -12.87 -3.88
C PRO A 8 6.81 -12.92 -2.89
N VAL A 9 5.78 -13.65 -3.28
CA VAL A 9 4.55 -13.81 -2.48
C VAL A 9 4.74 -14.76 -1.30
N TRP A 10 5.75 -15.64 -1.39
CA TRP A 10 5.99 -16.71 -0.41
C TRP A 10 7.46 -16.81 0.00
N GLY A 11 7.68 -17.29 1.23
CA GLY A 11 8.98 -17.79 1.65
C GLY A 11 10.02 -16.73 2.01
N CYS A 12 9.65 -15.47 2.14
CA CYS A 12 10.59 -14.43 2.55
C CYS A 12 10.68 -14.33 4.08
N SER A 13 11.85 -14.66 4.64
CA SER A 13 12.20 -14.26 6.01
C SER A 13 12.48 -12.76 6.07
N VAL A 14 12.54 -12.20 7.27
CA VAL A 14 12.93 -10.78 7.46
C VAL A 14 14.33 -10.55 6.89
N GLU A 15 15.26 -11.49 7.05
CA GLU A 15 16.61 -11.40 6.49
C GLU A 15 16.59 -11.35 4.95
N ASN A 16 15.73 -12.15 4.29
CA ASN A 16 15.53 -12.08 2.85
C ASN A 16 14.98 -10.73 2.41
N LEU A 17 13.99 -10.18 3.14
CA LEU A 17 13.43 -8.86 2.83
C LEU A 17 14.48 -7.75 2.94
N ILE A 18 15.34 -7.80 3.95
CA ILE A 18 16.48 -6.88 4.10
C ILE A 18 17.46 -7.02 2.93
N GLY A 19 17.79 -8.26 2.54
CA GLY A 19 18.66 -8.52 1.39
C GLY A 19 18.08 -7.98 0.09
N ILE A 20 16.78 -8.18 -0.13
CA ILE A 20 16.06 -7.65 -1.31
C ILE A 20 16.05 -6.11 -1.30
N ALA A 21 15.83 -5.48 -0.15
CA ALA A 21 15.85 -4.03 -0.05
C ALA A 21 17.20 -3.43 -0.42
N LYS A 22 18.30 -4.03 0.06
CA LYS A 22 19.66 -3.62 -0.29
C LYS A 22 19.97 -3.80 -1.77
N LEU A 23 19.57 -4.94 -2.35
CA LEU A 23 19.72 -5.18 -3.80
C LEU A 23 18.89 -4.20 -4.64
N ALA A 24 17.70 -3.84 -4.16
CA ALA A 24 16.86 -2.84 -4.81
C ALA A 24 17.54 -1.46 -4.82
N GLU A 25 18.10 -1.06 -3.70
CA GLU A 25 18.81 0.22 -3.57
C GLU A 25 20.03 0.32 -4.50
N ASP A 26 20.75 -0.78 -4.68
CA ASP A 26 21.93 -0.86 -5.54
C ASP A 26 21.59 -1.06 -7.04
N SER A 27 20.29 -1.11 -7.38
CA SER A 27 19.81 -1.38 -8.74
C SER A 27 19.08 -0.17 -9.34
N PRO A 28 18.89 -0.10 -10.67
CA PRO A 28 18.21 1.02 -11.33
C PRO A 28 16.67 0.93 -11.26
N ILE A 29 16.12 0.30 -10.24
CA ILE A 29 14.65 0.26 -10.05
C ILE A 29 14.16 1.52 -9.37
N GLU A 30 12.93 1.92 -9.68
CA GLU A 30 12.31 3.10 -9.07
C GLU A 30 11.64 2.77 -7.74
N ALA A 31 11.01 1.59 -7.64
CA ALA A 31 10.26 1.21 -6.45
C ALA A 31 10.36 -0.29 -6.14
N LEU A 32 10.41 -0.59 -4.86
CA LEU A 32 10.26 -1.92 -4.29
C LEU A 32 8.93 -2.01 -3.55
N LEU A 33 8.05 -2.90 -4.00
CA LEU A 33 6.70 -3.04 -3.48
C LEU A 33 6.51 -4.42 -2.85
N SER A 34 5.60 -4.53 -1.88
CA SER A 34 5.25 -5.80 -1.26
C SER A 34 3.78 -6.14 -1.47
N PRO A 35 3.46 -7.38 -1.86
CA PRO A 35 2.09 -7.87 -1.85
C PRO A 35 1.63 -8.19 -0.42
N GLU A 36 0.33 -8.10 -0.17
CA GLU A 36 -0.28 -8.54 1.09
C GLU A 36 -0.92 -9.92 0.91
N VAL A 37 -0.17 -10.92 1.32
CA VAL A 37 -0.62 -12.32 1.29
C VAL A 37 -0.38 -12.92 2.67
N PRO A 38 -1.42 -13.09 3.49
CA PRO A 38 -1.27 -13.63 4.83
C PRO A 38 -0.46 -14.95 4.85
N PRO A 39 0.51 -15.09 5.79
CA PRO A 39 0.71 -14.25 6.98
C PRO A 39 1.59 -13.00 6.80
N TYR A 40 1.93 -12.61 5.57
CA TYR A 40 2.78 -11.46 5.30
C TYR A 40 1.96 -10.18 5.25
N SER A 41 2.43 -9.12 5.94
CA SER A 41 1.85 -7.79 5.90
C SER A 41 2.64 -6.90 4.95
N ALA A 42 1.97 -6.35 3.94
CA ALA A 42 2.61 -5.49 2.96
C ALA A 42 3.19 -4.20 3.60
N LEU A 43 2.47 -3.59 4.55
CA LEU A 43 2.94 -2.39 5.23
C LEU A 43 4.13 -2.68 6.17
N SER A 44 4.13 -3.81 6.89
CA SER A 44 5.30 -4.21 7.68
C SER A 44 6.53 -4.43 6.81
N ASN A 45 6.36 -5.04 5.63
CA ASN A 45 7.45 -5.21 4.67
C ASN A 45 7.94 -3.86 4.12
N ALA A 46 7.01 -2.95 3.78
CA ALA A 46 7.36 -1.60 3.33
C ALA A 46 8.12 -0.82 4.40
N GLN A 47 7.80 -1.01 5.69
CA GLN A 47 8.57 -0.45 6.79
C GLN A 47 10.00 -0.99 6.81
N ILE A 48 10.18 -2.31 6.67
CA ILE A 48 11.53 -2.91 6.58
C ILE A 48 12.29 -2.30 5.40
N PHE A 49 11.64 -2.17 4.22
CA PHE A 49 12.31 -1.59 3.06
C PHE A 49 12.73 -0.13 3.31
N SER A 50 11.91 0.66 3.99
CA SER A 50 12.23 2.08 4.29
C SER A 50 13.49 2.24 5.13
N GLU A 51 13.77 1.29 6.01
CA GLU A 51 14.96 1.28 6.88
C GLU A 51 16.26 0.94 6.12
N TYR A 52 16.15 0.16 5.05
CA TYR A 52 17.31 -0.37 4.32
C TYR A 52 17.47 0.21 2.91
N THR A 53 16.71 1.25 2.57
CA THR A 53 16.83 2.03 1.33
C THR A 53 16.89 3.52 1.63
N LYS A 54 17.46 4.31 0.70
CA LYS A 54 17.56 5.78 0.82
C LYS A 54 16.93 6.50 -0.38
N GLU A 55 17.06 5.94 -1.57
CA GLU A 55 16.55 6.54 -2.81
C GLU A 55 15.38 5.75 -3.40
N THR A 56 15.39 4.43 -3.26
CA THR A 56 14.34 3.55 -3.78
C THR A 56 13.00 3.85 -3.09
N LYS A 57 11.96 4.09 -3.87
CA LYS A 57 10.59 4.17 -3.35
C LYS A 57 10.16 2.81 -2.80
N VAL A 58 9.39 2.84 -1.73
CA VAL A 58 8.92 1.63 -1.04
C VAL A 58 7.40 1.64 -0.95
N GLY A 59 6.77 0.48 -0.88
CA GLY A 59 5.32 0.49 -0.76
C GLY A 59 4.65 -0.87 -0.84
N THR A 60 3.36 -0.83 -1.12
CA THR A 60 2.50 -2.00 -1.19
C THR A 60 1.96 -2.23 -2.60
N TRP A 61 1.88 -3.48 -3.02
CA TRP A 61 1.21 -3.91 -4.23
C TRP A 61 0.52 -5.25 -4.02
N ILE A 62 -0.56 -5.19 -3.38
CA ILE A 62 -1.33 -4.12 -2.75
C ILE A 62 -1.53 -4.44 -1.28
N SER A 63 -1.91 -3.44 -0.49
CA SER A 63 -2.51 -3.69 0.81
C SER A 63 -4.01 -3.93 0.66
N ASN A 64 -4.50 -5.02 1.25
CA ASN A 64 -5.90 -5.41 1.17
C ASN A 64 -6.76 -4.58 2.13
N ILE A 65 -7.71 -3.82 1.58
CA ILE A 65 -8.57 -2.90 2.36
C ILE A 65 -9.40 -3.59 3.44
N TYR A 66 -9.67 -4.89 3.30
CA TYR A 66 -10.47 -5.64 4.27
C TYR A 66 -9.68 -6.17 5.46
N LEU A 67 -8.34 -6.10 5.43
CA LEU A 67 -7.51 -6.67 6.50
C LEU A 67 -7.18 -5.69 7.62
N ARG A 68 -7.47 -4.41 7.44
CA ARG A 68 -7.22 -3.40 8.49
C ARG A 68 -8.19 -2.24 8.42
N HIS A 69 -8.48 -1.68 9.58
CA HIS A 69 -9.29 -0.47 9.66
C HIS A 69 -8.57 0.73 8.99
N PRO A 70 -9.27 1.63 8.26
CA PRO A 70 -8.65 2.77 7.56
C PRO A 70 -7.76 3.64 8.45
N VAL A 71 -8.14 3.88 9.72
CA VAL A 71 -7.32 4.66 10.65
C VAL A 71 -5.95 4.01 10.92
N MET A 72 -5.90 2.68 11.01
CA MET A 72 -4.64 1.97 11.21
C MET A 72 -3.80 1.97 9.93
N CYS A 73 -4.42 1.81 8.78
CA CYS A 73 -3.75 1.95 7.50
C CYS A 73 -3.11 3.34 7.35
N ALA A 74 -3.84 4.40 7.70
CA ALA A 74 -3.33 5.77 7.70
C ALA A 74 -2.16 5.96 8.68
N ALA A 75 -2.29 5.46 9.92
CA ALA A 75 -1.27 5.60 10.95
C ALA A 75 0.05 4.88 10.57
N GLU A 76 -0.05 3.66 10.02
CA GLU A 76 1.08 2.89 9.50
C GLU A 76 1.72 3.62 8.31
N SER A 77 0.89 4.10 7.38
CA SER A 77 1.37 4.84 6.20
C SER A 77 2.09 6.12 6.56
N ILE A 78 1.58 6.91 7.53
CA ILE A 78 2.26 8.10 8.05
C ILE A 78 3.63 7.72 8.65
N THR A 79 3.69 6.64 9.42
CA THR A 79 4.94 6.18 10.02
C THR A 79 5.97 5.80 8.96
N ILE A 80 5.56 5.03 7.95
CA ILE A 80 6.45 4.62 6.85
C ILE A 80 6.84 5.82 5.99
N GLN A 81 5.93 6.76 5.76
CA GLN A 81 6.22 8.00 5.00
C GLN A 81 7.28 8.85 5.70
N GLU A 82 7.22 8.94 7.03
CA GLU A 82 8.22 9.63 7.82
C GLU A 82 9.57 8.91 7.82
N LEU A 83 9.58 7.60 8.09
CA LEU A 83 10.79 6.76 8.07
C LEU A 83 11.48 6.75 6.69
N SER A 84 10.69 6.73 5.64
CA SER A 84 11.19 6.71 4.26
C SER A 84 11.52 8.11 3.72
N GLU A 85 11.35 9.18 4.50
CA GLU A 85 11.53 10.56 4.05
C GLU A 85 10.72 10.91 2.78
N GLY A 86 9.47 10.42 2.73
CA GLY A 86 8.55 10.74 1.65
C GLY A 86 8.55 9.76 0.46
N ARG A 87 9.12 8.56 0.61
CA ARG A 87 9.25 7.59 -0.48
C ARG A 87 8.16 6.50 -0.51
N LEU A 88 7.17 6.54 0.38
CA LEU A 88 6.09 5.56 0.39
C LEU A 88 5.17 5.71 -0.83
N ILE A 89 4.78 4.58 -1.41
CA ILE A 89 3.64 4.42 -2.33
C ILE A 89 2.64 3.48 -1.67
N LEU A 90 1.46 3.98 -1.32
CA LEU A 90 0.39 3.18 -0.74
C LEU A 90 -0.50 2.62 -1.84
N GLY A 91 -0.23 1.39 -2.27
CA GLY A 91 -1.11 0.65 -3.18
C GLY A 91 -2.20 -0.06 -2.40
N LEU A 92 -3.46 0.20 -2.74
CA LEU A 92 -4.66 -0.37 -2.12
C LEU A 92 -5.42 -1.25 -3.10
N GLY A 93 -6.01 -2.33 -2.61
CA GLY A 93 -6.80 -3.24 -3.43
C GLY A 93 -7.79 -4.04 -2.60
N VAL A 94 -8.80 -4.60 -3.28
CA VAL A 94 -9.83 -5.46 -2.67
C VAL A 94 -9.42 -6.92 -2.55
N SER A 95 -8.23 -7.29 -3.06
CA SER A 95 -7.77 -8.67 -3.15
C SER A 95 -8.72 -9.55 -3.98
N HIS A 96 -8.71 -10.86 -3.76
CA HIS A 96 -9.53 -11.83 -4.49
C HIS A 96 -10.59 -12.43 -3.59
N LYS A 97 -11.83 -12.53 -4.10
CA LYS A 97 -12.95 -13.09 -3.35
C LYS A 97 -12.65 -14.45 -2.69
N PRO A 98 -12.00 -15.43 -3.38
CA PRO A 98 -11.65 -16.70 -2.73
C PRO A 98 -10.67 -16.56 -1.56
N VAL A 99 -9.75 -15.61 -1.61
CA VAL A 99 -8.79 -15.35 -0.52
C VAL A 99 -9.53 -14.75 0.67
N ASN A 100 -10.29 -13.69 0.45
CA ASN A 100 -11.07 -13.03 1.49
C ASN A 100 -12.08 -13.98 2.15
N SER A 101 -12.79 -14.81 1.38
CA SER A 101 -13.74 -15.78 1.93
C SER A 101 -13.08 -16.83 2.84
N ARG A 102 -11.86 -17.28 2.53
CA ARG A 102 -11.10 -18.20 3.40
C ARG A 102 -10.71 -17.55 4.74
N LEU A 103 -10.61 -16.22 4.76
CA LEU A 103 -10.34 -15.44 5.97
C LEU A 103 -11.62 -15.03 6.70
N GLY A 104 -12.79 -15.49 6.26
CA GLY A 104 -14.08 -15.14 6.85
C GLY A 104 -14.53 -13.71 6.53
N ILE A 105 -13.95 -13.08 5.52
CA ILE A 105 -14.28 -11.71 5.10
C ILE A 105 -15.43 -11.75 4.10
N GLU A 106 -16.52 -11.07 4.44
CA GLU A 106 -17.61 -10.78 3.51
C GLU A 106 -17.31 -9.49 2.76
N MET A 107 -17.24 -9.59 1.44
CA MET A 107 -16.98 -8.44 0.57
C MET A 107 -18.30 -7.80 0.15
N GLY A 108 -18.40 -6.48 0.30
CA GLY A 108 -19.42 -5.66 -0.34
C GLY A 108 -19.17 -5.42 -1.83
N ASP A 109 -19.79 -4.40 -2.41
CA ASP A 109 -19.41 -3.94 -3.75
C ASP A 109 -17.95 -3.44 -3.73
N PRO A 110 -17.09 -3.94 -4.62
CA PRO A 110 -15.67 -3.59 -4.60
C PRO A 110 -15.38 -2.11 -4.87
N ILE A 111 -16.20 -1.47 -5.70
CA ILE A 111 -16.02 -0.05 -6.06
C ILE A 111 -16.41 0.83 -4.88
N ASP A 112 -17.59 0.57 -4.29
CA ASP A 112 -18.08 1.34 -3.14
C ASP A 112 -17.16 1.16 -1.92
N SER A 113 -16.75 -0.08 -1.64
CA SER A 113 -15.82 -0.40 -0.55
C SER A 113 -14.47 0.31 -0.72
N MET A 114 -13.92 0.33 -1.94
CA MET A 114 -12.67 1.01 -2.23
C MET A 114 -12.81 2.52 -2.09
N LYS A 115 -13.90 3.10 -2.61
CA LYS A 115 -14.20 4.54 -2.53
C LYS A 115 -14.27 5.01 -1.08
N GLU A 116 -15.04 4.30 -0.27
CA GLU A 116 -15.19 4.60 1.16
C GLU A 116 -13.85 4.49 1.90
N TYR A 117 -13.11 3.42 1.63
CA TYR A 117 -11.83 3.18 2.28
C TYR A 117 -10.77 4.24 1.94
N VAL A 118 -10.61 4.58 0.67
CA VAL A 118 -9.64 5.60 0.23
C VAL A 118 -9.97 6.96 0.81
N ASN A 119 -11.25 7.37 0.79
CA ASN A 119 -11.68 8.63 1.38
C ASN A 119 -11.39 8.67 2.88
N SER A 120 -11.67 7.58 3.60
CA SER A 120 -11.38 7.47 5.04
C SER A 120 -9.87 7.56 5.31
N VAL A 121 -9.04 6.81 4.58
CA VAL A 121 -7.58 6.85 4.74
C VAL A 121 -7.04 8.27 4.48
N ARG A 122 -7.48 8.93 3.40
CA ARG A 122 -7.08 10.32 3.10
C ARG A 122 -7.46 11.27 4.23
N SER A 123 -8.70 11.21 4.72
CA SER A 123 -9.17 12.10 5.78
C SER A 123 -8.38 11.95 7.08
N TYR A 124 -7.89 10.74 7.38
CA TYR A 124 -7.00 10.53 8.52
C TYR A 124 -5.58 11.06 8.27
N ILE A 125 -5.05 10.91 7.06
CA ILE A 125 -3.70 11.37 6.70
C ILE A 125 -3.63 12.90 6.68
N ASP A 126 -4.62 13.57 6.08
CA ASP A 126 -4.64 15.02 5.94
C ASP A 126 -5.21 15.75 7.17
N GLY A 127 -5.77 14.99 8.12
CA GLY A 127 -6.33 15.52 9.37
C GLY A 127 -7.71 16.15 9.22
N SER A 128 -8.42 15.93 8.12
CA SER A 128 -9.80 16.42 7.89
C SER A 128 -10.86 15.54 8.54
N SER A 129 -10.49 14.39 9.12
CA SER A 129 -11.43 13.50 9.82
C SER A 129 -11.94 14.13 11.12
N ASP A 130 -13.26 14.11 11.30
CA ASP A 130 -13.93 14.55 12.55
C ASP A 130 -13.80 13.50 13.66
N GLN A 131 -13.45 12.27 13.35
CA GLN A 131 -13.38 11.16 14.30
C GLN A 131 -12.10 11.16 15.11
N ILE A 132 -10.96 11.19 14.42
CA ILE A 132 -9.62 11.14 15.03
C ILE A 132 -8.67 12.00 14.20
N SER A 133 -7.91 12.86 14.85
CA SER A 133 -6.83 13.61 14.20
C SER A 133 -5.48 12.94 14.46
N LEU A 134 -4.85 12.44 13.41
CA LEU A 134 -3.47 11.97 13.44
C LEU A 134 -2.55 13.20 13.31
N LYS A 135 -2.24 13.88 14.43
CA LYS A 135 -1.50 15.15 14.49
C LYS A 135 -0.02 15.07 14.06
N ARG A 136 0.28 14.25 13.03
CA ARG A 136 1.63 14.13 12.48
C ARG A 136 1.66 14.77 11.09
N LYS A 137 2.60 15.69 10.89
CA LYS A 137 2.82 16.30 9.58
C LYS A 137 3.88 15.51 8.84
N VAL A 138 3.47 14.90 7.75
CA VAL A 138 4.35 14.21 6.80
C VAL A 138 4.14 14.77 5.39
N SER A 139 5.04 14.48 4.48
CA SER A 139 4.80 14.72 3.06
C SER A 139 3.56 13.94 2.59
N PRO A 140 2.85 14.40 1.55
CA PRO A 140 1.69 13.67 1.03
C PRO A 140 2.01 12.21 0.75
N VAL A 141 1.12 11.30 1.14
CA VAL A 141 1.22 9.86 0.84
C VAL A 141 0.51 9.60 -0.48
N PRO A 142 1.22 9.23 -1.55
CA PRO A 142 0.58 8.84 -2.79
C PRO A 142 -0.23 7.56 -2.60
N ILE A 143 -1.53 7.59 -2.94
CA ILE A 143 -2.44 6.44 -2.88
C ILE A 143 -2.70 5.97 -4.30
N TYR A 144 -2.40 4.69 -4.56
CA TYR A 144 -2.66 4.03 -5.83
C TYR A 144 -3.72 2.96 -5.64
N ILE A 145 -4.65 2.85 -6.60
CA ILE A 145 -5.71 1.84 -6.58
C ILE A 145 -5.37 0.73 -7.56
N ALA A 146 -5.44 -0.52 -7.10
CA ALA A 146 -5.28 -1.67 -7.99
C ALA A 146 -6.60 -2.06 -8.64
N GLY A 147 -6.56 -2.31 -9.94
CA GLY A 147 -7.73 -2.75 -10.67
C GLY A 147 -7.47 -2.99 -12.16
N LEU A 148 -8.36 -3.80 -12.76
CA LEU A 148 -8.26 -4.24 -14.15
C LEU A 148 -9.49 -3.83 -14.98
N THR A 149 -10.50 -3.24 -14.36
CA THR A 149 -11.75 -2.87 -15.03
C THR A 149 -11.79 -1.37 -15.32
N GLU A 150 -12.57 -0.97 -16.31
CA GLU A 150 -12.84 0.43 -16.62
C GLU A 150 -13.34 1.19 -15.38
N LYS A 151 -14.27 0.59 -14.62
CA LYS A 151 -14.78 1.19 -13.38
C LYS A 151 -13.70 1.46 -12.33
N THR A 152 -12.73 0.53 -12.18
CA THR A 152 -11.61 0.74 -11.25
C THR A 152 -10.63 1.77 -11.77
N ALA A 153 -10.46 1.88 -13.09
CA ALA A 153 -9.64 2.93 -13.69
C ALA A 153 -10.27 4.32 -13.53
N GLU A 154 -11.59 4.42 -13.74
CA GLU A 154 -12.35 5.66 -13.48
C GLU A 154 -12.24 6.07 -12.01
N LEU A 155 -12.47 5.14 -11.08
CA LEU A 155 -12.34 5.40 -9.65
C LEU A 155 -10.92 5.85 -9.28
N ALA A 156 -9.89 5.23 -9.85
CA ALA A 156 -8.52 5.65 -9.63
C ALA A 156 -8.25 7.07 -10.16
N GLY A 157 -8.82 7.42 -11.32
CA GLY A 157 -8.74 8.76 -11.87
C GLY A 157 -9.46 9.83 -11.03
N GLU A 158 -10.52 9.44 -10.31
CA GLU A 158 -11.27 10.36 -9.44
C GLU A 158 -10.60 10.57 -8.07
N LEU A 159 -10.07 9.51 -7.46
CA LEU A 159 -9.72 9.49 -6.04
C LEU A 159 -8.25 9.21 -5.73
N ALA A 160 -7.49 8.66 -6.68
CA ALA A 160 -6.13 8.19 -6.41
C ALA A 160 -5.08 9.02 -7.15
N ASP A 161 -3.83 8.85 -6.75
CA ASP A 161 -2.68 9.44 -7.41
C ASP A 161 -2.17 8.55 -8.56
N GLY A 162 -2.72 7.34 -8.69
CA GLY A 162 -2.41 6.43 -9.77
C GLY A 162 -3.18 5.11 -9.74
N LEU A 163 -3.06 4.37 -10.84
CA LEU A 163 -3.62 3.04 -11.03
C LEU A 163 -2.50 1.99 -11.03
N MET A 164 -2.73 0.87 -10.37
CA MET A 164 -1.86 -0.32 -10.37
C MET A 164 -2.56 -1.48 -11.09
N PRO A 165 -2.42 -1.62 -12.41
CA PRO A 165 -2.96 -2.78 -13.12
C PRO A 165 -2.11 -4.02 -12.81
N TYR A 166 -2.76 -5.16 -12.61
CA TYR A 166 -2.13 -6.47 -12.52
C TYR A 166 -2.48 -7.24 -13.79
N LEU A 167 -1.50 -7.44 -14.65
CA LEU A 167 -1.65 -8.12 -15.95
C LEU A 167 -1.17 -9.56 -15.87
#